data_6f6c9b574fc1757281b5cef2be95d3a4
#
_entry.id   6f6c9b574fc1757281b5cef2be95d3a4
#
_cell.length_a   1.000
_cell.length_b   1.000
_cell.length_c   1.000
_cell.angle_alpha   90.00
_cell.angle_beta   90.00
_cell.angle_gamma   90.00
#
_symmetry.space_group_name_H-M   'P 1'
#
loop_
_entity.id
_entity.type
_entity.pdbx_description
1 polymer ?
#
loop_
_entity_poly.entity_id
_entity_poly.type
_entity_poly.pdbx_seq_one_letter_code
_entity_poly.pdbx_strand_id
1 'polypeptide(L)'
;MKYSRILFLAAAVSGLASCAMEEVKEYPVDKPEYLEQYEYLKEYDVLKNYVDRTASPDFKLGAGVDAGKFVSHGQEYLLAVSNFDEMTAGNAMKHASVVGNNGKMNFDLVTSFVEEAEKAGITVYGHTLAWHSQQNNKFLNTLIADRIDPDYTPELVEQIVYKDRTCLLVESADMVEQPWDSQLWIAAQAPFSEGDSWEISMDLYALKE
;
A
#
# COMPACT_ATOMS: atom_id res chain seq x y z
N MET A 1 5.29 75.90 20.99
CA MET A 1 5.04 74.46 21.31
C MET A 1 4.05 73.73 20.44
N LYS A 2 3.20 74.36 19.62
CA LYS A 2 2.23 73.69 18.72
C LYS A 2 2.88 73.11 17.43
N TYR A 3 3.92 73.72 16.94
CA TYR A 3 4.59 73.28 15.70
C TYR A 3 5.50 72.06 15.87
N SER A 4 6.03 71.86 17.06
CA SER A 4 6.89 70.69 17.36
C SER A 4 6.11 69.34 17.31
N ARG A 5 4.84 69.37 17.68
CA ARG A 5 3.99 68.13 17.65
C ARG A 5 3.56 67.76 16.22
N ILE A 6 3.40 68.73 15.32
CA ILE A 6 3.04 68.51 13.94
C ILE A 6 4.24 67.93 13.18
N LEU A 7 5.46 68.40 13.45
CA LEU A 7 6.69 67.87 12.84
C LEU A 7 6.92 66.40 13.23
N PHE A 8 6.67 66.03 14.49
CA PHE A 8 6.79 64.64 14.93
C PHE A 8 5.71 63.70 14.31
N LEU A 9 4.53 64.22 14.08
CA LEU A 9 3.49 63.40 13.41
C LEU A 9 3.78 63.22 11.93
N ALA A 10 4.33 64.22 11.25
CA ALA A 10 4.73 64.10 9.84
C ALA A 10 5.92 63.19 9.66
N ALA A 11 6.90 63.17 10.60
CA ALA A 11 8.03 62.25 10.55
C ALA A 11 7.61 60.79 10.88
N ALA A 12 6.59 60.57 11.70
CA ALA A 12 6.09 59.25 12.00
C ALA A 12 5.26 58.64 10.84
N VAL A 13 4.56 59.45 10.06
CA VAL A 13 3.78 58.99 8.90
C VAL A 13 4.70 58.69 7.71
N SER A 14 5.80 59.46 7.51
CA SER A 14 6.78 59.16 6.45
C SER A 14 7.64 57.93 6.73
N GLY A 15 7.79 57.51 8.00
CA GLY A 15 8.46 56.24 8.37
C GLY A 15 7.67 54.98 8.08
N LEU A 16 6.34 55.06 7.95
CA LEU A 16 5.47 53.92 7.65
C LEU A 16 5.28 53.65 6.13
N ALA A 17 5.70 54.57 5.29
CA ALA A 17 5.65 54.42 3.81
C ALA A 17 6.90 53.77 3.21
N SER A 18 7.86 53.36 4.01
CA SER A 18 9.06 52.64 3.57
C SER A 18 8.96 51.13 3.73
N CYS A 19 7.79 50.57 3.49
CA CYS A 19 7.76 49.21 2.99
C CYS A 19 8.18 49.29 1.54
N ALA A 20 9.46 49.11 1.26
CA ALA A 20 9.91 48.81 -0.05
C ALA A 20 9.09 47.62 -0.56
N MET A 21 8.23 47.88 -1.51
CA MET A 21 7.72 46.78 -2.36
C MET A 21 8.99 46.30 -3.08
N GLU A 22 9.56 45.23 -2.57
CA GLU A 22 10.57 44.50 -3.31
C GLU A 22 9.87 44.07 -4.61
N GLU A 23 10.24 44.71 -5.71
CA GLU A 23 9.82 44.25 -7.03
C GLU A 23 10.32 42.82 -7.13
N VAL A 24 9.39 41.85 -7.04
CA VAL A 24 9.70 40.46 -7.33
C VAL A 24 10.15 40.43 -8.78
N LYS A 25 11.47 40.46 -9.01
CA LYS A 25 12.01 40.25 -10.33
C LYS A 25 11.72 38.83 -10.71
N GLU A 26 10.71 38.64 -11.53
CA GLU A 26 10.49 37.35 -12.20
C GLU A 26 11.69 37.15 -13.15
N TYR A 27 12.57 36.27 -12.75
CA TYR A 27 13.60 35.77 -13.65
C TYR A 27 12.92 34.67 -14.48
N PRO A 28 12.93 34.83 -15.82
CA PRO A 28 12.48 33.72 -16.67
C PRO A 28 13.41 32.53 -16.38
N VAL A 29 12.86 31.50 -15.79
CA VAL A 29 13.57 30.24 -15.65
C VAL A 29 13.33 29.47 -16.94
N ASP A 30 14.33 29.47 -17.80
CA ASP A 30 14.26 28.66 -19.01
C ASP A 30 14.15 27.20 -18.63
N LYS A 31 13.23 26.50 -19.30
CA LYS A 31 13.04 25.08 -19.10
C LYS A 31 14.35 24.35 -19.46
N PRO A 32 14.85 23.46 -18.57
CA PRO A 32 16.02 22.67 -18.91
C PRO A 32 15.82 21.88 -20.21
N GLU A 33 16.79 21.87 -21.10
CA GLU A 33 16.76 21.22 -22.42
C GLU A 33 16.35 19.75 -22.35
N TYR A 34 16.79 19.03 -21.30
CA TYR A 34 16.43 17.60 -21.12
C TYR A 34 14.93 17.37 -20.88
N LEU A 35 14.16 18.40 -20.52
CA LEU A 35 12.71 18.33 -20.37
C LEU A 35 11.94 18.65 -21.66
N GLU A 36 12.60 19.25 -22.65
CA GLU A 36 11.95 19.59 -23.94
C GLU A 36 11.45 18.35 -24.66
N GLN A 37 12.18 17.26 -24.60
CA GLN A 37 11.79 15.97 -25.16
C GLN A 37 10.45 15.42 -24.64
N TYR A 38 9.94 15.94 -23.51
CA TYR A 38 8.69 15.54 -22.90
C TYR A 38 7.54 16.53 -23.14
N GLU A 39 7.75 17.57 -23.95
CA GLU A 39 6.69 18.58 -24.23
C GLU A 39 5.43 17.95 -24.83
N TYR A 40 5.56 16.91 -25.65
CA TYR A 40 4.44 16.18 -26.24
C TYR A 40 3.49 15.59 -25.20
N LEU A 41 3.96 15.33 -23.96
CA LEU A 41 3.10 14.83 -22.87
C LEU A 41 2.03 15.84 -22.45
N LYS A 42 2.20 17.11 -22.74
CA LYS A 42 1.22 18.17 -22.45
C LYS A 42 -0.02 18.09 -23.37
N GLU A 43 0.08 17.35 -24.47
CA GLU A 43 -1.01 17.15 -25.42
C GLU A 43 -1.98 16.06 -24.97
N TYR A 44 -1.58 15.28 -23.95
CA TYR A 44 -2.43 14.21 -23.40
C TYR A 44 -3.32 14.73 -22.28
N ASP A 45 -4.52 14.21 -22.27
CA ASP A 45 -5.48 14.42 -21.19
C ASP A 45 -5.22 13.44 -20.02
N VAL A 46 -5.93 13.61 -18.91
CA VAL A 46 -5.85 12.70 -17.77
C VAL A 46 -6.35 11.30 -18.15
N LEU A 47 -5.73 10.27 -17.59
CA LEU A 47 -5.91 8.88 -18.02
C LEU A 47 -7.37 8.42 -18.00
N LYS A 48 -8.14 8.78 -16.97
CA LYS A 48 -9.54 8.38 -16.84
C LYS A 48 -10.45 8.90 -17.98
N ASN A 49 -10.04 9.96 -18.68
CA ASN A 49 -10.79 10.52 -19.80
C ASN A 49 -10.69 9.67 -21.09
N TYR A 50 -9.71 8.77 -21.14
CA TYR A 50 -9.56 7.81 -22.25
C TYR A 50 -10.42 6.56 -22.08
N VAL A 51 -11.09 6.39 -20.95
CA VAL A 51 -12.00 5.25 -20.72
C VAL A 51 -13.34 5.52 -21.38
N ASP A 52 -13.75 4.66 -22.32
CA ASP A 52 -15.09 4.72 -22.90
C ASP A 52 -16.14 4.26 -21.89
N ARG A 53 -16.78 5.22 -21.23
CA ARG A 53 -17.80 4.98 -20.21
C ARG A 53 -19.13 4.53 -20.80
N THR A 54 -19.33 4.68 -22.12
CA THR A 54 -20.52 4.17 -22.80
C THR A 54 -20.39 2.66 -23.05
N ALA A 55 -19.21 2.22 -23.48
CA ALA A 55 -18.92 0.80 -23.67
C ALA A 55 -18.68 0.05 -22.36
N SER A 56 -18.16 0.73 -21.34
CA SER A 56 -17.75 0.13 -20.06
C SER A 56 -18.15 1.02 -18.88
N PRO A 57 -19.45 1.14 -18.57
CA PRO A 57 -19.94 2.10 -17.56
C PRO A 57 -19.45 1.80 -16.15
N ASP A 58 -19.25 0.53 -15.82
CA ASP A 58 -18.83 0.07 -14.49
C ASP A 58 -17.32 -0.10 -14.34
N PHE A 59 -16.55 0.10 -15.40
CA PHE A 59 -15.11 -0.02 -15.36
C PHE A 59 -14.51 1.14 -14.57
N LYS A 60 -13.63 0.81 -13.62
CA LYS A 60 -12.85 1.77 -12.84
C LYS A 60 -11.38 1.61 -13.16
N LEU A 61 -10.74 2.70 -13.55
CA LEU A 61 -9.29 2.76 -13.66
C LEU A 61 -8.71 3.00 -12.27
N GLY A 62 -7.93 2.04 -11.77
CA GLY A 62 -7.42 2.08 -10.41
C GLY A 62 -5.90 2.20 -10.31
N ALA A 63 -5.42 2.67 -9.16
CA ALA A 63 -3.99 2.72 -8.83
C ALA A 63 -3.72 2.35 -7.37
N GLY A 64 -2.53 1.76 -7.13
CA GLY A 64 -1.97 1.65 -5.78
C GLY A 64 -1.20 2.92 -5.44
N VAL A 65 -1.51 3.54 -4.30
CA VAL A 65 -0.84 4.76 -3.83
C VAL A 65 -0.32 4.58 -2.41
N ASP A 66 0.73 5.32 -2.04
CA ASP A 66 1.15 5.41 -0.66
C ASP A 66 0.15 6.25 0.15
N ALA A 67 -0.46 5.65 1.19
CA ALA A 67 -1.50 6.31 1.95
C ALA A 67 -1.00 7.60 2.63
N GLY A 68 0.22 7.61 3.19
CA GLY A 68 0.78 8.79 3.85
C GLY A 68 1.03 9.94 2.89
N LYS A 69 1.54 9.63 1.70
CA LYS A 69 1.78 10.64 0.66
C LYS A 69 0.47 11.16 0.06
N PHE A 70 -0.53 10.30 -0.08
CA PHE A 70 -1.86 10.75 -0.52
C PHE A 70 -2.48 11.73 0.48
N VAL A 71 -2.51 11.37 1.77
CA VAL A 71 -3.06 12.20 2.85
C VAL A 71 -2.29 13.53 2.99
N SER A 72 -1.00 13.56 2.64
CA SER A 72 -0.21 14.80 2.66
C SER A 72 -0.55 15.80 1.55
N HIS A 73 -1.45 15.45 0.63
CA HIS A 73 -1.88 16.28 -0.50
C HIS A 73 -0.73 16.71 -1.42
N GLY A 74 0.31 15.88 -1.52
CA GLY A 74 1.44 16.11 -2.40
C GLY A 74 1.17 15.72 -3.86
N GLN A 75 2.24 15.47 -4.60
CA GLN A 75 2.16 15.11 -6.02
C GLN A 75 1.37 13.81 -6.26
N GLU A 76 1.52 12.81 -5.38
CA GLU A 76 0.77 11.54 -5.50
C GLU A 76 -0.74 11.75 -5.36
N TYR A 77 -1.18 12.65 -4.47
CA TYR A 77 -2.58 13.03 -4.36
C TYR A 77 -3.10 13.64 -5.66
N LEU A 78 -2.40 14.63 -6.20
CA LEU A 78 -2.80 15.30 -7.44
C LEU A 78 -2.89 14.34 -8.62
N LEU A 79 -1.91 13.43 -8.77
CA LEU A 79 -1.90 12.41 -9.81
C LEU A 79 -3.03 11.40 -9.64
N ALA A 80 -3.28 10.94 -8.42
CA ALA A 80 -4.36 9.98 -8.14
C ALA A 80 -5.73 10.58 -8.46
N VAL A 81 -6.01 11.77 -7.92
CA VAL A 81 -7.31 12.44 -8.08
C VAL A 81 -7.61 12.80 -9.54
N SER A 82 -6.58 13.22 -10.29
CA SER A 82 -6.77 13.61 -11.68
C SER A 82 -6.95 12.40 -12.62
N ASN A 83 -6.26 11.29 -12.38
CA ASN A 83 -6.13 10.22 -13.37
C ASN A 83 -6.94 8.95 -13.08
N PHE A 84 -7.37 8.72 -11.84
CA PHE A 84 -7.96 7.42 -11.45
C PHE A 84 -9.34 7.57 -10.82
N ASP A 85 -10.14 6.52 -10.92
CA ASP A 85 -11.49 6.42 -10.36
C ASP A 85 -11.46 5.71 -8.99
N GLU A 86 -10.46 4.84 -8.81
CA GLU A 86 -10.34 3.98 -7.64
C GLU A 86 -8.87 3.86 -7.22
N MET A 87 -8.64 3.63 -5.94
CA MET A 87 -7.29 3.40 -5.44
C MET A 87 -7.23 2.40 -4.29
N THR A 88 -6.05 1.81 -4.11
CA THR A 88 -5.68 1.01 -2.93
C THR A 88 -4.63 1.75 -2.11
N ALA A 89 -4.66 1.55 -0.80
CA ALA A 89 -3.77 2.24 0.15
C ALA A 89 -2.36 1.61 0.26
N GLY A 90 -1.86 1.00 -0.79
CA GLY A 90 -0.58 0.29 -0.76
C GLY A 90 -0.52 -0.74 0.37
N ASN A 91 0.37 -0.54 1.32
CA ASN A 91 0.51 -1.45 2.47
C ASN A 91 -0.32 -1.03 3.70
N ALA A 92 -0.91 0.16 3.73
CA ALA A 92 -1.47 0.74 4.95
C ALA A 92 -2.64 -0.07 5.52
N MET A 93 -3.40 -0.79 4.68
CA MET A 93 -4.53 -1.62 5.10
C MET A 93 -4.16 -3.07 5.44
N LYS A 94 -2.89 -3.46 5.30
CA LYS A 94 -2.46 -4.82 5.58
C LYS A 94 -2.33 -5.07 7.08
N HIS A 95 -2.52 -6.32 7.48
CA HIS A 95 -2.52 -6.72 8.89
C HIS A 95 -1.31 -6.19 9.67
N ALA A 96 -0.08 -6.34 9.14
CA ALA A 96 1.13 -5.87 9.81
C ALA A 96 1.19 -4.33 9.99
N SER A 97 0.44 -3.58 9.17
CA SER A 97 0.41 -2.11 9.27
C SER A 97 -0.61 -1.62 10.30
N VAL A 98 -1.71 -2.37 10.50
CA VAL A 98 -2.79 -1.96 11.40
C VAL A 98 -2.72 -2.64 12.77
N VAL A 99 -2.10 -3.83 12.88
CA VAL A 99 -2.03 -4.60 14.13
C VAL A 99 -0.64 -4.49 14.74
N GLY A 100 -0.57 -3.94 15.95
CA GLY A 100 0.67 -3.86 16.73
C GLY A 100 1.07 -5.21 17.35
N ASN A 101 2.31 -5.32 17.85
CA ASN A 101 2.84 -6.52 18.48
C ASN A 101 2.08 -6.98 19.74
N ASN A 102 1.26 -6.11 20.31
CA ASN A 102 0.38 -6.40 21.44
C ASN A 102 -1.07 -6.65 21.02
N GLY A 103 -1.34 -6.81 19.74
CA GLY A 103 -2.68 -7.00 19.18
C GLY A 103 -3.54 -5.73 19.13
N LYS A 104 -3.04 -4.59 19.59
CA LYS A 104 -3.77 -3.32 19.49
C LYS A 104 -3.80 -2.87 18.04
N MET A 105 -5.01 -2.57 17.56
CA MET A 105 -5.22 -2.05 16.21
C MET A 105 -5.11 -0.53 16.17
N ASN A 106 -4.51 -0.01 15.10
CA ASN A 106 -4.47 1.41 14.77
C ASN A 106 -4.90 1.60 13.32
N PHE A 107 -5.98 2.33 13.12
CA PHE A 107 -6.55 2.64 11.81
C PHE A 107 -6.41 4.13 11.44
N ASP A 108 -5.69 4.94 12.20
CA ASP A 108 -5.66 6.40 12.03
C ASP A 108 -5.28 6.79 10.59
N LEU A 109 -4.21 6.20 10.04
CA LEU A 109 -3.79 6.46 8.67
C LEU A 109 -4.82 5.97 7.64
N VAL A 110 -5.40 4.78 7.87
CA VAL A 110 -6.42 4.20 6.98
C VAL A 110 -7.68 5.06 6.98
N THR A 111 -8.11 5.53 8.16
CA THR A 111 -9.27 6.42 8.31
C THR A 111 -9.03 7.72 7.56
N SER A 112 -7.89 8.38 7.79
CA SER A 112 -7.55 9.61 7.07
C SER A 112 -7.48 9.41 5.56
N PHE A 113 -6.93 8.29 5.10
CA PHE A 113 -6.86 7.96 3.68
C PHE A 113 -8.25 7.80 3.05
N VAL A 114 -9.16 7.10 3.72
CA VAL A 114 -10.53 6.89 3.23
C VAL A 114 -11.31 8.20 3.22
N GLU A 115 -11.19 9.02 4.28
CA GLU A 115 -11.85 10.33 4.35
C GLU A 115 -11.37 11.29 3.25
N GLU A 116 -10.06 11.32 2.97
CA GLU A 116 -9.52 12.16 1.88
C GLU A 116 -9.91 11.63 0.51
N ALA A 117 -9.99 10.30 0.33
CA ALA A 117 -10.52 9.70 -0.89
C ALA A 117 -12.00 10.07 -1.14
N GLU A 118 -12.83 10.00 -0.09
CA GLU A 118 -14.23 10.38 -0.16
C GLU A 118 -14.39 11.86 -0.54
N LYS A 119 -13.64 12.76 0.09
CA LYS A 119 -13.63 14.19 -0.25
C LYS A 119 -13.21 14.43 -1.70
N ALA A 120 -12.28 13.63 -2.21
CA ALA A 120 -11.82 13.72 -3.60
C ALA A 120 -12.74 13.02 -4.61
N GLY A 121 -13.78 12.31 -4.14
CA GLY A 121 -14.71 11.57 -4.99
C GLY A 121 -14.08 10.32 -5.64
N ILE A 122 -13.03 9.76 -5.05
CA ILE A 122 -12.37 8.53 -5.51
C ILE A 122 -12.81 7.36 -4.63
N THR A 123 -13.13 6.23 -5.26
CA THR A 123 -13.44 5.01 -4.51
C THR A 123 -12.18 4.33 -3.99
N VAL A 124 -12.31 3.63 -2.86
CA VAL A 124 -11.21 2.87 -2.27
C VAL A 124 -11.52 1.38 -2.37
N TYR A 125 -10.59 0.64 -2.97
CA TYR A 125 -10.61 -0.82 -2.94
C TYR A 125 -9.78 -1.29 -1.75
N GLY A 126 -10.45 -1.91 -0.76
CA GLY A 126 -9.81 -2.41 0.46
C GLY A 126 -8.90 -3.61 0.15
N HIS A 127 -7.61 -3.45 0.30
CA HIS A 127 -6.61 -4.49 0.07
C HIS A 127 -5.61 -4.48 1.23
N THR A 128 -5.53 -5.55 2.03
CA THR A 128 -6.26 -6.81 2.05
C THR A 128 -6.43 -7.29 3.50
N LEU A 129 -7.54 -7.98 3.78
CA LEU A 129 -7.82 -8.52 5.13
C LEU A 129 -6.82 -9.62 5.51
N ALA A 130 -6.46 -10.49 4.55
CA ALA A 130 -5.50 -11.56 4.74
C ALA A 130 -4.60 -11.69 3.51
N TRP A 131 -3.32 -11.93 3.73
CA TRP A 131 -2.30 -12.06 2.70
C TRP A 131 -1.23 -13.05 3.17
N HIS A 132 -0.58 -13.77 2.27
CA HIS A 132 0.47 -14.74 2.61
C HIS A 132 1.70 -14.11 3.28
N SER A 133 1.90 -12.81 3.14
CA SER A 133 2.97 -12.04 3.76
C SER A 133 2.41 -10.76 4.42
N GLN A 134 3.27 -9.97 5.05
CA GLN A 134 2.89 -8.72 5.73
C GLN A 134 1.79 -8.91 6.79
N GLN A 135 1.82 -10.07 7.46
CA GLN A 135 1.12 -10.34 8.71
C GLN A 135 2.00 -9.88 9.87
N ASN A 136 1.40 -9.55 11.01
CA ASN A 136 2.17 -9.36 12.23
C ASN A 136 2.44 -10.73 12.88
N ASN A 137 3.42 -11.46 12.35
CA ASN A 137 3.76 -12.80 12.83
C ASN A 137 4.16 -12.81 14.30
N LYS A 138 4.79 -11.72 14.79
CA LYS A 138 5.15 -11.61 16.20
C LYS A 138 3.92 -11.67 17.11
N PHE A 139 2.84 -10.97 16.75
CA PHE A 139 1.57 -11.05 17.49
C PHE A 139 0.88 -12.40 17.28
N LEU A 140 0.77 -12.85 16.02
CA LEU A 140 0.10 -14.10 15.69
C LEU A 140 0.75 -15.28 16.40
N ASN A 141 2.06 -15.35 16.44
CA ASN A 141 2.80 -16.40 17.13
C ASN A 141 2.55 -16.41 18.64
N THR A 142 2.25 -15.27 19.26
CA THR A 142 1.84 -15.26 20.68
C THR A 142 0.49 -15.92 20.91
N LEU A 143 -0.40 -15.88 19.92
CA LEU A 143 -1.74 -16.49 20.02
C LEU A 143 -1.71 -18.02 19.84
N ILE A 144 -0.73 -18.53 19.12
CA ILE A 144 -0.60 -19.96 18.82
C ILE A 144 0.48 -20.66 19.65
N ALA A 145 1.31 -19.90 20.40
CA ALA A 145 2.44 -20.44 21.18
C ALA A 145 2.02 -21.56 22.15
N ASP A 146 0.85 -21.44 22.77
CA ASP A 146 0.33 -22.45 23.71
C ASP A 146 -0.17 -23.73 23.02
N ARG A 147 -0.21 -23.75 21.68
CA ARG A 147 -0.64 -24.89 20.88
C ARG A 147 0.53 -25.71 20.34
N ILE A 148 1.74 -25.23 20.51
CA ILE A 148 2.96 -25.95 20.10
C ILE A 148 3.30 -26.91 21.21
N ASP A 149 3.26 -28.20 20.92
CA ASP A 149 3.75 -29.26 21.83
C ASP A 149 5.28 -29.11 21.97
N PRO A 150 5.80 -28.76 23.15
CA PRO A 150 7.25 -28.55 23.32
C PRO A 150 8.07 -29.82 23.16
N ASP A 151 7.44 -30.98 23.19
CA ASP A 151 8.08 -32.29 23.01
C ASP A 151 7.97 -32.80 21.56
N TYR A 152 7.38 -31.99 20.67
CA TYR A 152 7.20 -32.35 19.27
C TYR A 152 8.53 -32.27 18.49
N THR A 153 9.05 -33.41 18.10
CA THR A 153 10.21 -33.53 17.20
C THR A 153 9.73 -33.95 15.81
N PRO A 154 9.77 -33.08 14.80
CA PRO A 154 9.26 -33.44 13.49
C PRO A 154 10.15 -34.45 12.78
N GLU A 155 9.63 -35.64 12.48
CA GLU A 155 10.13 -36.47 11.37
C GLU A 155 9.37 -36.04 10.11
N LEU A 156 10.06 -35.36 9.22
CA LEU A 156 9.52 -34.49 8.20
C LEU A 156 8.51 -35.11 7.22
N VAL A 157 8.67 -36.38 6.86
CA VAL A 157 7.68 -37.11 6.03
C VAL A 157 7.75 -38.60 6.34
N GLU A 158 6.65 -39.17 6.74
CA GLU A 158 6.52 -40.61 6.99
C GLU A 158 5.35 -41.19 6.18
N GLN A 159 5.49 -42.43 5.71
CA GLN A 159 4.39 -43.16 5.13
C GLN A 159 3.62 -43.87 6.23
N ILE A 160 2.36 -43.48 6.43
CA ILE A 160 1.47 -44.06 7.45
C ILE A 160 0.22 -44.69 6.82
N VAL A 161 -0.45 -45.53 7.60
CA VAL A 161 -1.82 -46.01 7.26
C VAL A 161 -2.82 -45.27 8.11
N TYR A 162 -3.68 -44.49 7.48
CA TYR A 162 -4.75 -43.76 8.14
C TYR A 162 -6.10 -44.09 7.48
N LYS A 163 -7.05 -44.57 8.28
CA LYS A 163 -8.38 -45.02 7.81
C LYS A 163 -8.32 -45.99 6.61
N ASP A 164 -7.48 -47.02 6.74
CA ASP A 164 -7.23 -48.05 5.72
C ASP A 164 -6.67 -47.55 4.39
N ARG A 165 -6.09 -46.36 4.39
CA ARG A 165 -5.38 -45.75 3.24
C ARG A 165 -3.92 -45.50 3.60
N THR A 166 -3.05 -45.78 2.64
CA THR A 166 -1.65 -45.35 2.74
C THR A 166 -1.59 -43.85 2.49
N CYS A 167 -1.07 -43.11 3.45
CA CYS A 167 -0.99 -41.65 3.43
C CYS A 167 0.46 -41.21 3.68
N LEU A 168 0.77 -39.98 3.31
CA LEU A 168 1.98 -39.30 3.76
C LEU A 168 1.64 -38.47 4.99
N LEU A 169 2.30 -38.75 6.10
CA LEU A 169 2.34 -37.84 7.23
C LEU A 169 3.39 -36.79 6.95
N VAL A 170 2.97 -35.53 6.91
CA VAL A 170 3.86 -34.39 6.73
C VAL A 170 3.84 -33.58 8.02
N GLU A 171 4.98 -33.49 8.65
CA GLU A 171 5.17 -32.68 9.83
C GLU A 171 6.01 -31.45 9.48
N SER A 172 5.50 -30.27 9.79
CA SER A 172 6.30 -29.05 9.59
C SER A 172 7.25 -28.88 10.76
N ALA A 173 8.44 -28.37 10.48
CA ALA A 173 9.39 -27.98 11.52
C ALA A 173 8.79 -26.91 12.45
N ASP A 174 9.25 -26.89 13.71
CA ASP A 174 8.90 -25.84 14.64
C ASP A 174 9.19 -24.46 14.03
N MET A 175 8.33 -23.49 14.34
CA MET A 175 8.47 -22.07 14.08
C MET A 175 9.54 -21.70 13.02
N VAL A 176 9.15 -21.68 11.78
CA VAL A 176 9.96 -21.19 10.66
C VAL A 176 10.00 -19.66 10.67
N GLU A 177 11.12 -19.07 10.30
CA GLU A 177 11.26 -17.60 10.22
C GLU A 177 10.34 -17.01 9.12
N GLN A 178 10.18 -17.76 8.04
CA GLN A 178 9.37 -17.34 6.89
C GLN A 178 8.32 -18.41 6.55
N PRO A 179 7.15 -18.03 6.07
CA PRO A 179 6.10 -18.98 5.70
C PRO A 179 6.50 -20.03 4.66
N TRP A 180 7.48 -19.71 3.83
CA TRP A 180 8.00 -20.59 2.78
C TRP A 180 9.14 -21.50 3.23
N ASP A 181 9.57 -21.43 4.50
CA ASP A 181 10.59 -22.32 5.04
C ASP A 181 10.02 -23.72 5.35
N SER A 182 8.68 -23.84 5.40
CA SER A 182 7.98 -25.12 5.51
C SER A 182 7.25 -25.41 4.20
N GLN A 183 7.83 -26.26 3.36
CA GLN A 183 7.32 -26.58 2.03
C GLN A 183 7.32 -28.07 1.78
N LEU A 184 6.25 -28.60 1.18
CA LEU A 184 6.21 -29.93 0.61
C LEU A 184 6.48 -29.84 -0.90
N TRP A 185 7.58 -30.45 -1.32
CA TRP A 185 7.93 -30.53 -2.73
C TRP A 185 7.53 -31.87 -3.32
N ILE A 186 6.70 -31.87 -4.34
CA ILE A 186 6.32 -33.04 -5.11
C ILE A 186 7.02 -32.96 -6.46
N ALA A 187 8.01 -33.82 -6.68
CA ALA A 187 8.72 -33.88 -7.95
C ALA A 187 7.91 -34.67 -8.98
N ALA A 188 7.69 -34.09 -10.14
CA ALA A 188 7.15 -34.82 -11.27
C ALA A 188 8.18 -35.85 -11.78
N GLN A 189 7.72 -37.04 -12.14
CA GLN A 189 8.60 -38.11 -12.68
C GLN A 189 9.07 -37.83 -14.09
N ALA A 190 8.43 -36.91 -14.79
CA ALA A 190 8.80 -36.46 -16.13
C ALA A 190 8.80 -34.92 -16.20
N PRO A 191 9.66 -34.33 -17.04
CA PRO A 191 9.63 -32.88 -17.24
C PRO A 191 8.32 -32.44 -17.89
N PHE A 192 7.84 -31.25 -17.51
CA PHE A 192 6.69 -30.62 -18.16
C PHE A 192 7.10 -30.11 -19.54
N SER A 193 6.20 -30.24 -20.50
CA SER A 193 6.35 -29.69 -21.84
C SER A 193 5.30 -28.61 -22.12
N GLU A 194 5.58 -27.71 -23.03
CA GLU A 194 4.62 -26.68 -23.43
C GLU A 194 3.36 -27.35 -24.02
N GLY A 195 2.19 -26.99 -23.48
CA GLY A 195 0.89 -27.56 -23.87
C GLY A 195 0.42 -28.73 -23.02
N ASP A 196 1.21 -29.22 -22.07
CA ASP A 196 0.78 -30.24 -21.13
C ASP A 196 -0.31 -29.70 -20.20
N SER A 197 -1.27 -30.55 -19.88
CA SER A 197 -2.29 -30.29 -18.88
C SER A 197 -2.11 -31.24 -17.70
N TRP A 198 -2.01 -30.70 -16.51
CA TRP A 198 -1.80 -31.46 -15.27
C TRP A 198 -2.92 -31.21 -14.30
N GLU A 199 -3.40 -32.30 -13.71
CA GLU A 199 -4.35 -32.26 -12.60
C GLU A 199 -3.65 -32.80 -11.34
N ILE A 200 -3.66 -32.01 -10.29
CA ILE A 200 -3.15 -32.43 -8.97
C ILE A 200 -4.35 -32.44 -8.03
N SER A 201 -4.68 -33.60 -7.49
CA SER A 201 -5.69 -33.75 -6.45
C SER A 201 -5.07 -34.35 -5.20
N MET A 202 -5.47 -33.85 -4.03
CA MET A 202 -5.02 -34.38 -2.76
C MET A 202 -6.12 -34.27 -1.71
N ASP A 203 -6.21 -35.29 -0.87
CA ASP A 203 -7.04 -35.26 0.34
C ASP A 203 -6.14 -34.84 1.51
N LEU A 204 -6.47 -33.76 2.20
CA LEU A 204 -5.74 -33.25 3.33
C LEU A 204 -6.50 -33.51 4.62
N TYR A 205 -5.81 -34.09 5.61
CA TYR A 205 -6.35 -34.34 6.94
C TYR A 205 -5.42 -33.72 7.99
N ALA A 206 -5.95 -32.88 8.86
CA ALA A 206 -5.25 -32.47 10.07
C ALA A 206 -5.40 -33.57 11.12
N LEU A 207 -4.30 -34.13 11.63
CA LEU A 207 -4.29 -35.11 12.70
C LEU A 207 -4.35 -34.47 14.08
N LYS A 208 -3.91 -33.24 14.20
CA LYS A 208 -4.05 -32.38 15.40
C LYS A 208 -4.55 -31.01 14.96
N GLU A 209 -5.47 -30.45 15.75
CA GLU A 209 -5.91 -29.06 15.66
C GLU A 209 -5.02 -28.16 16.51
#